data_1ca8b1240dee03810839f51244fe0f8c
#
_entry.id   1ca8b1240dee03810839f51244fe0f8c
#
_cell.length_a   1.000
_cell.length_b   1.000
_cell.length_c   1.000
_cell.angle_alpha   90.00
_cell.angle_beta   90.00
_cell.angle_gamma   90.00
#
_symmetry.space_group_name_H-M   'P 1'
#
loop_
_entity.id
_entity.type
_entity.pdbx_description
1 polymer ?
#
loop_
_entity_poly.entity_id
_entity_poly.type
_entity_poly.pdbx_seq_one_letter_code
_entity_poly.pdbx_strand_id
1 'polypeptide(L)'
;IESHLRSAMDALTPNVFDKIDLSTPQEIYVKPSRRVRMYRRMRTVAMAAAACLCVAVLGGGVSFYQNHRVDSVIGIDVNPSIELSVNRNEKVLQANPLNEDAETILDDMNLKNVDLDIAVNALIGSMVRNGYLDELDNAILVTVSNENEKKASSLRQDVVGDVESSLQEHAVQAVVYDQRMKVTGEIQDLAEKYNISYGKAYFLRELIRDNDLTENDMKKFAGMTMEEIAREIADRAYTVGYSKTDSTIETDAALVREVTLPQTEEETLAETTVESTGQPENEPTPAEQP
;
A
#
# COMPACT_ATOMS: atom_id res chain seq x y z
N ILE A 1 -6.21 115.08 16.20
CA ILE A 1 -7.26 114.06 16.49
C ILE A 1 -6.85 112.67 15.89
N GLU A 2 -6.32 112.59 14.69
CA GLU A 2 -5.98 111.36 14.04
C GLU A 2 -4.81 110.62 14.70
N SER A 3 -3.84 111.35 15.27
CA SER A 3 -2.68 110.76 15.92
C SER A 3 -3.04 110.09 17.31
N HIS A 4 -4.03 110.70 17.99
CA HIS A 4 -4.54 110.18 19.27
C HIS A 4 -5.41 108.89 19.03
N LEU A 5 -6.13 108.89 17.93
CA LEU A 5 -6.94 107.68 17.56
C LEU A 5 -6.05 106.55 17.19
N ARG A 6 -4.97 106.71 16.46
CA ARG A 6 -4.02 105.71 16.14
C ARG A 6 -3.33 105.13 17.39
N SER A 7 -2.88 106.01 18.26
CA SER A 7 -2.26 105.61 19.54
C SER A 7 -3.20 104.84 20.44
N ALA A 8 -4.50 105.17 20.44
CA ALA A 8 -5.52 104.46 21.20
C ALA A 8 -5.86 103.07 20.55
N MET A 9 -5.86 103.03 19.25
CA MET A 9 -6.07 101.79 18.56
C MET A 9 -4.88 100.78 18.74
N ASP A 10 -3.64 101.24 18.69
CA ASP A 10 -2.46 100.47 18.96
C ASP A 10 -2.38 99.91 20.39
N ALA A 11 -2.92 100.73 21.36
CA ALA A 11 -2.98 100.35 22.76
C ALA A 11 -4.10 99.33 23.05
N LEU A 12 -5.10 99.27 22.19
CA LEU A 12 -6.27 98.36 22.37
C LEU A 12 -6.18 97.11 21.55
N THR A 13 -5.26 96.98 20.57
CA THR A 13 -5.05 95.81 19.83
C THR A 13 -3.92 95.00 20.48
N PRO A 14 -4.24 93.88 21.16
CA PRO A 14 -3.19 93.02 21.71
C PRO A 14 -2.40 92.43 20.56
N ASN A 15 -1.08 92.58 20.60
CA ASN A 15 -0.19 91.95 19.61
C ASN A 15 -0.26 90.41 19.81
N VAL A 16 -1.11 89.81 19.03
CA VAL A 16 -1.36 88.34 19.12
C VAL A 16 -0.24 87.55 18.44
N PHE A 17 0.55 88.24 17.59
CA PHE A 17 1.62 87.57 16.83
C PHE A 17 2.81 87.14 17.73
N ASP A 18 3.13 87.90 18.77
CA ASP A 18 4.23 87.53 19.70
C ASP A 18 3.89 86.30 20.59
N LYS A 19 2.61 85.90 20.63
CA LYS A 19 2.15 84.77 21.42
C LYS A 19 2.05 83.43 20.55
N ILE A 20 2.27 83.52 19.24
CA ILE A 20 2.23 82.42 18.38
C ILE A 20 3.66 81.93 18.17
N ASP A 21 4.07 80.87 18.89
CA ASP A 21 5.34 80.20 18.68
C ASP A 21 5.24 79.33 17.40
N LEU A 22 5.81 79.86 16.33
CA LEU A 22 5.88 79.19 15.02
C LEU A 22 7.12 78.34 14.87
N SER A 23 7.96 78.25 15.92
CA SER A 23 9.29 77.55 15.82
C SER A 23 9.25 76.06 15.95
N THR A 24 8.16 75.47 16.38
CA THR A 24 8.00 74.03 16.46
C THR A 24 6.72 73.55 15.77
N PRO A 25 6.80 72.84 14.71
CA PRO A 25 5.60 72.16 14.16
C PRO A 25 5.11 71.18 15.23
N GLN A 26 4.01 71.54 15.91
CA GLN A 26 3.34 70.58 16.79
C GLN A 26 2.78 69.47 15.91
N GLU A 27 3.45 68.23 15.92
CA GLU A 27 2.82 67.03 15.41
C GLU A 27 1.52 66.81 16.16
N ILE A 28 0.40 67.10 15.50
CA ILE A 28 -0.91 66.75 16.02
C ILE A 28 -1.04 65.25 16.04
N TYR A 29 -0.59 64.60 17.13
CA TYR A 29 -0.83 63.21 17.37
C TYR A 29 -2.32 62.96 17.59
N VAL A 30 -3.03 62.72 16.48
CA VAL A 30 -4.43 62.32 16.52
C VAL A 30 -4.47 60.88 17.01
N LYS A 31 -4.74 60.66 18.30
CA LYS A 31 -5.00 59.32 18.83
C LYS A 31 -6.13 58.68 18.00
N PRO A 32 -5.87 57.54 17.31
CA PRO A 32 -6.91 56.88 16.52
C PRO A 32 -8.09 56.55 17.43
N SER A 33 -9.29 56.93 17.00
CA SER A 33 -10.51 56.67 17.76
C SER A 33 -10.65 55.18 18.07
N ARG A 34 -11.29 54.82 19.21
CA ARG A 34 -11.53 53.40 19.60
C ARG A 34 -12.18 52.61 18.48
N ARG A 35 -13.03 53.24 17.65
CA ARG A 35 -13.67 52.62 16.49
C ARG A 35 -12.64 52.17 15.41
N VAL A 36 -11.69 53.04 15.07
CA VAL A 36 -10.66 52.71 14.06
C VAL A 36 -9.75 51.58 14.54
N ARG A 37 -9.40 51.55 15.82
CA ARG A 37 -8.61 50.48 16.43
C ARG A 37 -9.37 49.14 16.45
N MET A 38 -10.68 49.18 16.69
CA MET A 38 -11.55 48.01 16.66
C MET A 38 -11.69 47.44 15.23
N TYR A 39 -11.90 48.31 14.23
CA TYR A 39 -11.92 47.88 12.80
C TYR A 39 -10.60 47.28 12.33
N ARG A 40 -9.46 47.82 12.74
CA ARG A 40 -8.14 47.21 12.43
C ARG A 40 -8.01 45.83 13.05
N ARG A 41 -8.37 45.65 14.31
CA ARG A 41 -8.35 44.32 14.97
C ARG A 41 -9.33 43.36 14.32
N MET A 42 -10.52 43.78 13.97
CA MET A 42 -11.49 42.93 13.26
C MET A 42 -10.98 42.54 11.88
N ARG A 43 -10.32 43.43 11.13
CA ARG A 43 -9.73 43.09 9.83
C ARG A 43 -8.58 42.09 9.97
N THR A 44 -7.70 42.22 10.97
CA THR A 44 -6.62 41.22 11.18
C THR A 44 -7.16 39.88 11.60
N VAL A 45 -8.18 39.79 12.45
CA VAL A 45 -8.84 38.57 12.83
C VAL A 45 -9.57 37.94 11.63
N ALA A 46 -10.27 38.74 10.82
CA ALA A 46 -10.95 38.27 9.62
C ALA A 46 -9.95 37.74 8.57
N MET A 47 -8.80 38.41 8.37
CA MET A 47 -7.74 37.93 7.47
C MET A 47 -7.10 36.64 7.98
N ALA A 48 -6.85 36.51 9.29
CA ALA A 48 -6.34 35.28 9.88
C ALA A 48 -7.34 34.13 9.74
N ALA A 49 -8.63 34.38 9.99
CA ALA A 49 -9.68 33.38 9.79
C ALA A 49 -9.81 32.94 8.31
N ALA A 50 -9.73 33.90 7.37
CA ALA A 50 -9.74 33.58 5.94
C ALA A 50 -8.51 32.76 5.53
N ALA A 51 -7.31 33.09 6.04
CA ALA A 51 -6.10 32.31 5.79
C ALA A 51 -6.22 30.89 6.34
N CYS A 52 -6.74 30.71 7.56
CA CYS A 52 -6.99 29.38 8.13
C CYS A 52 -8.01 28.58 7.31
N LEU A 53 -9.08 29.22 6.82
CA LEU A 53 -10.06 28.58 5.94
C LEU A 53 -9.43 28.17 4.61
N CYS A 54 -8.59 29.02 4.00
CA CYS A 54 -7.87 28.67 2.77
C CYS A 54 -6.94 27.47 2.99
N VAL A 55 -6.19 27.43 4.09
CA VAL A 55 -5.33 26.30 4.43
C VAL A 55 -6.16 25.03 4.65
N ALA A 56 -7.29 25.12 5.35
CA ALA A 56 -8.18 23.98 5.59
C ALA A 56 -8.81 23.46 4.29
N VAL A 57 -9.26 24.34 3.40
CA VAL A 57 -9.87 23.97 2.11
C VAL A 57 -8.81 23.39 1.15
N LEU A 58 -7.64 24.03 1.04
CA LEU A 58 -6.57 23.54 0.18
C LEU A 58 -5.98 22.24 0.71
N GLY A 59 -5.67 22.16 2.01
CA GLY A 59 -5.13 20.95 2.64
C GLY A 59 -6.14 19.79 2.64
N GLY A 60 -7.40 20.08 2.99
CA GLY A 60 -8.48 19.08 2.96
C GLY A 60 -8.82 18.62 1.55
N GLY A 61 -8.86 19.54 0.59
CA GLY A 61 -9.13 19.20 -0.82
C GLY A 61 -8.07 18.34 -1.44
N VAL A 62 -6.79 18.63 -1.19
CA VAL A 62 -5.66 17.80 -1.68
C VAL A 62 -5.68 16.43 -1.03
N SER A 63 -5.90 16.34 0.28
CA SER A 63 -5.98 15.08 1.01
C SER A 63 -7.16 14.22 0.52
N PHE A 64 -8.33 14.84 0.32
CA PHE A 64 -9.51 14.17 -0.23
C PHE A 64 -9.24 13.61 -1.64
N TYR A 65 -8.63 14.40 -2.51
CA TYR A 65 -8.31 13.99 -3.88
C TYR A 65 -7.32 12.82 -3.91
N GLN A 66 -6.27 12.86 -3.07
CA GLN A 66 -5.28 11.78 -2.98
C GLN A 66 -5.87 10.47 -2.43
N ASN A 67 -6.82 10.56 -1.51
CA ASN A 67 -7.46 9.37 -0.93
C ASN A 67 -8.45 8.67 -1.87
N HIS A 68 -8.87 9.33 -2.96
CA HIS A 68 -9.83 8.77 -3.92
C HIS A 68 -9.20 8.43 -5.28
N ARG A 69 -7.90 8.63 -5.43
CA ARG A 69 -7.17 8.29 -6.65
C ARG A 69 -6.48 6.94 -6.48
N VAL A 70 -6.59 6.09 -7.49
CA VAL A 70 -5.80 4.86 -7.58
C VAL A 70 -4.33 5.23 -7.69
N ASP A 71 -3.53 4.66 -6.81
CA ASP A 71 -2.08 4.83 -6.73
C ASP A 71 -1.36 3.54 -7.14
N SER A 72 -1.88 2.39 -6.71
CA SER A 72 -1.34 1.08 -7.04
C SER A 72 -2.45 0.10 -7.39
N VAL A 73 -2.09 -0.91 -8.15
CA VAL A 73 -2.97 -2.03 -8.49
C VAL A 73 -2.27 -3.32 -8.11
N ILE A 74 -2.98 -4.17 -7.37
CA ILE A 74 -2.50 -5.47 -6.90
C ILE A 74 -3.36 -6.56 -7.54
N GLY A 75 -2.75 -7.48 -8.27
CA GLY A 75 -3.37 -8.68 -8.77
C GLY A 75 -3.05 -9.87 -7.88
N ILE A 76 -4.06 -10.66 -7.55
CA ILE A 76 -3.93 -11.95 -6.88
C ILE A 76 -4.60 -12.99 -7.78
N ASP A 77 -3.78 -13.78 -8.44
CA ASP A 77 -4.20 -14.81 -9.38
C ASP A 77 -3.94 -16.19 -8.77
N VAL A 78 -5.01 -16.94 -8.57
CA VAL A 78 -5.02 -18.36 -8.18
C VAL A 78 -5.82 -19.11 -9.26
N ASN A 79 -6.99 -19.26 -9.14
CA ASN A 79 -8.28 -19.45 -9.72
C ASN A 79 -9.24 -19.54 -8.54
N PRO A 80 -9.64 -18.39 -8.04
CA PRO A 80 -10.04 -17.11 -8.68
C PRO A 80 -8.92 -16.11 -9.00
N SER A 81 -9.23 -15.11 -9.87
CA SER A 81 -8.38 -13.97 -10.19
C SER A 81 -9.03 -12.66 -9.76
N ILE A 82 -8.36 -11.91 -8.88
CA ILE A 82 -8.90 -10.69 -8.27
C ILE A 82 -7.88 -9.55 -8.41
N GLU A 83 -8.39 -8.35 -8.74
CA GLU A 83 -7.60 -7.13 -8.80
C GLU A 83 -8.06 -6.14 -7.73
N LEU A 84 -7.14 -5.66 -6.90
CA LEU A 84 -7.36 -4.61 -5.91
C LEU A 84 -6.73 -3.31 -6.39
N SER A 85 -7.56 -2.28 -6.56
CA SER A 85 -7.09 -0.91 -6.74
C SER A 85 -7.00 -0.21 -5.39
N VAL A 86 -5.83 0.32 -5.05
CA VAL A 86 -5.59 0.99 -3.77
C VAL A 86 -5.16 2.43 -3.93
N ASN A 87 -5.45 3.25 -2.93
CA ASN A 87 -4.99 4.63 -2.87
C ASN A 87 -3.58 4.73 -2.30
N ARG A 88 -3.06 5.96 -2.20
CA ARG A 88 -1.72 6.23 -1.68
C ARG A 88 -1.50 5.76 -0.23
N ASN A 89 -2.56 5.63 0.56
CA ASN A 89 -2.54 5.16 1.95
C ASN A 89 -2.85 3.66 2.06
N GLU A 90 -2.73 2.93 0.94
CA GLU A 90 -2.93 1.48 0.86
C GLU A 90 -4.33 1.02 1.30
N LYS A 91 -5.33 1.91 1.15
CA LYS A 91 -6.72 1.53 1.34
C LYS A 91 -7.36 1.12 0.01
N VAL A 92 -8.07 0.02 0.04
CA VAL A 92 -8.78 -0.51 -1.13
C VAL A 92 -9.85 0.47 -1.58
N LEU A 93 -9.77 0.90 -2.82
CA LEU A 93 -10.78 1.72 -3.49
C LEU A 93 -11.81 0.84 -4.20
N GLN A 94 -11.33 -0.24 -4.81
CA GLN A 94 -12.12 -1.18 -5.58
C GLN A 94 -11.48 -2.56 -5.57
N ALA A 95 -12.29 -3.60 -5.48
CA ALA A 95 -11.94 -4.99 -5.72
C ALA A 95 -12.70 -5.46 -6.96
N ASN A 96 -11.98 -5.88 -7.98
CA ASN A 96 -12.53 -6.30 -9.27
C ASN A 96 -12.39 -7.80 -9.41
N PRO A 97 -13.47 -8.56 -9.55
CA PRO A 97 -13.38 -9.94 -9.99
C PRO A 97 -13.01 -9.97 -11.48
N LEU A 98 -12.11 -10.87 -11.86
CA LEU A 98 -11.68 -11.04 -13.24
C LEU A 98 -12.18 -12.36 -13.86
N ASN A 99 -12.83 -13.22 -13.05
CA ASN A 99 -13.53 -14.42 -13.48
C ASN A 99 -14.71 -14.74 -12.55
N GLU A 100 -15.54 -15.73 -12.91
CA GLU A 100 -16.74 -16.13 -12.17
C GLU A 100 -16.41 -16.62 -10.74
N ASP A 101 -15.30 -17.31 -10.55
CA ASP A 101 -14.85 -17.76 -9.24
C ASP A 101 -14.52 -16.58 -8.32
N ALA A 102 -13.92 -15.53 -8.88
CA ALA A 102 -13.64 -14.29 -8.16
C ALA A 102 -14.91 -13.52 -7.78
N GLU A 103 -15.96 -13.56 -8.63
CA GLU A 103 -17.27 -13.01 -8.27
C GLU A 103 -17.83 -13.71 -7.03
N THR A 104 -17.73 -15.04 -6.99
CA THR A 104 -18.16 -15.84 -5.83
C THR A 104 -17.39 -15.47 -4.55
N ILE A 105 -16.09 -15.24 -4.64
CA ILE A 105 -15.26 -14.82 -3.50
C ILE A 105 -15.65 -13.45 -2.98
N LEU A 106 -15.97 -12.51 -3.88
CA LEU A 106 -16.24 -11.11 -3.54
C LEU A 106 -17.71 -10.81 -3.19
N ASP A 107 -18.65 -11.71 -3.47
CA ASP A 107 -20.10 -11.46 -3.35
C ASP A 107 -20.51 -11.04 -1.92
N ASP A 108 -19.92 -11.66 -0.91
CA ASP A 108 -20.18 -11.35 0.50
C ASP A 108 -19.18 -10.36 1.12
N MET A 109 -18.27 -9.73 0.33
CA MET A 109 -17.20 -8.90 0.84
C MET A 109 -17.37 -7.42 0.49
N ASN A 110 -17.33 -6.56 1.49
CA ASN A 110 -17.18 -5.12 1.28
C ASN A 110 -15.77 -4.66 1.67
N LEU A 111 -14.88 -4.70 0.71
CA LEU A 111 -13.46 -4.31 0.91
C LEU A 111 -13.21 -2.82 0.74
N LYS A 112 -14.21 -2.01 0.39
CA LYS A 112 -14.02 -0.56 0.14
C LYS A 112 -13.57 0.17 1.41
N ASN A 113 -12.48 0.92 1.30
CA ASN A 113 -11.78 1.65 2.38
C ASN A 113 -11.18 0.75 3.48
N VAL A 114 -11.09 -0.55 3.25
CA VAL A 114 -10.35 -1.49 4.12
C VAL A 114 -8.85 -1.33 3.86
N ASP A 115 -8.02 -1.56 4.85
CA ASP A 115 -6.57 -1.59 4.70
C ASP A 115 -6.18 -2.81 3.86
N LEU A 116 -5.11 -2.68 3.06
CA LEU A 116 -4.75 -3.70 2.07
C LEU A 116 -4.39 -5.04 2.71
N ASP A 117 -3.64 -5.03 3.81
CA ASP A 117 -3.29 -6.21 4.60
C ASP A 117 -4.52 -6.99 5.06
N ILE A 118 -5.52 -6.30 5.60
CA ILE A 118 -6.80 -6.89 6.02
C ILE A 118 -7.56 -7.45 4.81
N ALA A 119 -7.55 -6.74 3.68
CA ALA A 119 -8.22 -7.19 2.47
C ALA A 119 -7.57 -8.45 1.89
N VAL A 120 -6.23 -8.52 1.85
CA VAL A 120 -5.47 -9.69 1.41
C VAL A 120 -5.80 -10.90 2.29
N ASN A 121 -5.72 -10.74 3.62
CA ASN A 121 -6.05 -11.80 4.57
C ASN A 121 -7.50 -12.30 4.41
N ALA A 122 -8.44 -11.38 4.23
CA ALA A 122 -9.85 -11.75 4.00
C ALA A 122 -10.04 -12.52 2.70
N LEU A 123 -9.34 -12.16 1.63
CA LEU A 123 -9.39 -12.85 0.34
C LEU A 123 -8.80 -14.26 0.45
N ILE A 124 -7.60 -14.41 0.99
CA ILE A 124 -6.96 -15.73 1.17
C ILE A 124 -7.85 -16.62 2.05
N GLY A 125 -8.32 -16.13 3.19
CA GLY A 125 -9.22 -16.88 4.07
C GLY A 125 -10.55 -17.27 3.39
N SER A 126 -11.07 -16.44 2.47
CA SER A 126 -12.26 -16.79 1.70
C SER A 126 -11.95 -17.84 0.62
N MET A 127 -10.79 -17.75 -0.05
CA MET A 127 -10.35 -18.75 -1.01
C MET A 127 -10.18 -20.12 -0.35
N VAL A 128 -9.57 -20.19 0.83
CA VAL A 128 -9.47 -21.42 1.63
C VAL A 128 -10.84 -21.98 1.99
N ARG A 129 -11.71 -21.14 2.54
CA ARG A 129 -13.06 -21.55 2.98
C ARG A 129 -13.93 -22.08 1.83
N ASN A 130 -13.75 -21.56 0.62
CA ASN A 130 -14.48 -21.98 -0.56
C ASN A 130 -13.77 -23.09 -1.36
N GLY A 131 -12.62 -23.60 -0.88
CA GLY A 131 -11.90 -24.70 -1.48
C GLY A 131 -11.10 -24.35 -2.75
N TYR A 132 -10.77 -23.08 -2.96
CA TYR A 132 -9.86 -22.63 -4.04
C TYR A 132 -8.39 -22.72 -3.65
N LEU A 133 -8.13 -22.82 -2.36
CA LEU A 133 -6.82 -23.13 -1.77
C LEU A 133 -7.04 -24.28 -0.78
N ASP A 134 -6.37 -25.37 -1.00
CA ASP A 134 -6.44 -26.58 -0.16
C ASP A 134 -5.13 -26.79 0.63
N GLU A 135 -4.95 -27.96 1.24
CA GLU A 135 -3.78 -28.20 2.08
C GLU A 135 -2.48 -28.32 1.27
N LEU A 136 -2.55 -28.72 0.00
CA LEU A 136 -1.40 -29.09 -0.84
C LEU A 136 -1.53 -28.56 -2.27
N ASP A 137 -0.38 -28.40 -2.92
CA ASP A 137 -0.26 -28.15 -4.37
C ASP A 137 -0.87 -26.83 -4.88
N ASN A 138 -0.91 -25.78 -4.05
CA ASN A 138 -1.42 -24.47 -4.47
C ASN A 138 -0.34 -23.64 -5.15
N ALA A 139 -0.77 -22.75 -6.06
CA ALA A 139 0.08 -21.71 -6.61
C ALA A 139 -0.66 -20.38 -6.67
N ILE A 140 0.01 -19.33 -6.25
CA ILE A 140 -0.51 -17.95 -6.20
C ILE A 140 0.43 -17.05 -6.97
N LEU A 141 -0.11 -16.22 -7.85
CA LEU A 141 0.65 -15.15 -8.50
C LEU A 141 0.23 -13.80 -7.90
N VAL A 142 1.17 -13.12 -7.26
CA VAL A 142 1.02 -11.75 -6.76
C VAL A 142 1.66 -10.79 -7.74
N THR A 143 0.89 -9.85 -8.25
CA THR A 143 1.37 -8.83 -9.17
C THR A 143 1.13 -7.45 -8.60
N VAL A 144 2.16 -6.60 -8.58
CA VAL A 144 2.03 -5.20 -8.13
C VAL A 144 2.39 -4.25 -9.26
N SER A 145 1.49 -3.32 -9.54
CA SER A 145 1.69 -2.24 -10.50
C SER A 145 1.64 -0.88 -9.81
N ASN A 146 2.70 -0.09 -9.95
CA ASN A 146 2.78 1.31 -9.54
C ASN A 146 3.76 2.06 -10.45
N GLU A 147 3.51 3.33 -10.73
CA GLU A 147 4.43 4.16 -11.53
C GLU A 147 5.79 4.37 -10.84
N ASN A 148 5.79 4.37 -9.50
CA ASN A 148 7.00 4.49 -8.69
C ASN A 148 7.56 3.09 -8.37
N GLU A 149 8.68 2.75 -8.98
CA GLU A 149 9.34 1.43 -8.86
C GLU A 149 9.70 1.06 -7.40
N LYS A 150 10.18 2.03 -6.62
CA LYS A 150 10.53 1.78 -5.21
C LYS A 150 9.28 1.45 -4.39
N LYS A 151 8.18 2.18 -4.65
CA LYS A 151 6.91 1.90 -3.99
C LYS A 151 6.36 0.55 -4.43
N ALA A 152 6.42 0.23 -5.72
CA ALA A 152 6.02 -1.07 -6.23
C ALA A 152 6.80 -2.22 -5.58
N SER A 153 8.13 -2.06 -5.40
CA SER A 153 8.97 -3.06 -4.71
C SER A 153 8.59 -3.24 -3.24
N SER A 154 8.42 -2.14 -2.50
CA SER A 154 8.02 -2.22 -1.09
C SER A 154 6.66 -2.89 -0.96
N LEU A 155 5.68 -2.37 -1.68
CA LEU A 155 4.30 -2.88 -1.63
C LEU A 155 4.21 -4.37 -2.04
N ARG A 156 5.03 -4.81 -3.03
CA ARG A 156 5.12 -6.22 -3.39
C ARG A 156 5.60 -7.07 -2.21
N GLN A 157 6.65 -6.63 -1.50
CA GLN A 157 7.17 -7.36 -0.34
C GLN A 157 6.14 -7.43 0.79
N ASP A 158 5.44 -6.34 1.05
CA ASP A 158 4.42 -6.25 2.09
C ASP A 158 3.25 -7.20 1.76
N VAL A 159 2.69 -7.12 0.54
CA VAL A 159 1.58 -7.99 0.10
C VAL A 159 1.97 -9.46 0.09
N VAL A 160 3.19 -9.80 -0.35
CA VAL A 160 3.66 -11.19 -0.31
C VAL A 160 3.77 -11.69 1.12
N GLY A 161 4.30 -10.86 2.04
CA GLY A 161 4.35 -11.18 3.46
C GLY A 161 2.97 -11.43 4.07
N ASP A 162 1.96 -10.64 3.68
CA ASP A 162 0.57 -10.82 4.11
C ASP A 162 -0.01 -12.13 3.57
N VAL A 163 0.23 -12.45 2.29
CA VAL A 163 -0.18 -13.71 1.67
C VAL A 163 0.48 -14.90 2.38
N GLU A 164 1.81 -14.88 2.55
CA GLU A 164 2.55 -15.95 3.23
C GLU A 164 2.05 -16.14 4.67
N SER A 165 1.82 -15.07 5.40
CA SER A 165 1.30 -15.11 6.78
C SER A 165 -0.10 -15.71 6.83
N SER A 166 -0.98 -15.31 5.90
CA SER A 166 -2.34 -15.83 5.84
C SER A 166 -2.38 -17.31 5.45
N LEU A 167 -1.52 -17.75 4.52
CA LEU A 167 -1.39 -19.17 4.16
C LEU A 167 -0.95 -20.01 5.37
N GLN A 168 0.04 -19.53 6.14
CA GLN A 168 0.52 -20.21 7.34
C GLN A 168 -0.57 -20.29 8.41
N GLU A 169 -1.34 -19.23 8.61
CA GLU A 169 -2.46 -19.20 9.58
C GLU A 169 -3.53 -20.25 9.23
N HIS A 170 -3.77 -20.49 7.94
CA HIS A 170 -4.74 -21.46 7.47
C HIS A 170 -4.17 -22.87 7.22
N ALA A 171 -2.88 -23.09 7.55
CA ALA A 171 -2.17 -24.34 7.31
C ALA A 171 -2.18 -24.79 5.84
N VAL A 172 -2.03 -23.84 4.91
CA VAL A 172 -2.00 -24.06 3.46
C VAL A 172 -0.57 -23.95 2.96
N GLN A 173 -0.14 -24.91 2.13
CA GLN A 173 1.12 -24.88 1.40
C GLN A 173 0.89 -24.33 0.00
N ALA A 174 1.76 -23.45 -0.47
CA ALA A 174 1.65 -22.87 -1.80
C ALA A 174 3.01 -22.44 -2.36
N VAL A 175 3.12 -22.46 -3.69
CA VAL A 175 4.18 -21.76 -4.41
C VAL A 175 3.69 -20.34 -4.71
N VAL A 176 4.37 -19.33 -4.18
CA VAL A 176 4.05 -17.94 -4.44
C VAL A 176 5.00 -17.36 -5.47
N TYR A 177 4.45 -17.00 -6.62
CA TYR A 177 5.11 -16.21 -7.64
C TYR A 177 4.82 -14.74 -7.38
N ASP A 178 5.82 -13.90 -7.33
CA ASP A 178 5.63 -12.49 -7.13
C ASP A 178 6.37 -11.65 -8.18
N GLN A 179 5.71 -10.63 -8.70
CA GLN A 179 6.25 -9.78 -9.75
C GLN A 179 5.79 -8.33 -9.64
N ARG A 180 6.60 -7.44 -10.22
CA ARG A 180 6.19 -6.06 -10.51
C ARG A 180 5.95 -5.94 -12.00
N MET A 181 4.97 -5.15 -12.38
CA MET A 181 4.76 -4.87 -13.79
C MET A 181 4.36 -3.41 -14.03
N LYS A 182 4.54 -2.98 -15.27
CA LYS A 182 3.89 -1.79 -15.83
C LYS A 182 2.90 -2.25 -16.89
N VAL A 183 1.68 -1.75 -16.82
CA VAL A 183 0.67 -2.04 -17.83
C VAL A 183 1.08 -1.34 -19.13
N THR A 184 1.38 -2.12 -20.16
CA THR A 184 1.68 -1.65 -21.51
C THR A 184 0.57 -2.06 -22.46
N GLY A 185 0.49 -1.43 -23.65
CA GLY A 185 -0.49 -1.83 -24.68
C GLY A 185 -0.37 -3.30 -25.06
N GLU A 186 0.85 -3.84 -25.14
CA GLU A 186 1.10 -5.25 -25.43
C GLU A 186 0.46 -6.18 -24.36
N ILE A 187 0.60 -5.84 -23.06
CA ILE A 187 0.01 -6.62 -21.98
C ILE A 187 -1.51 -6.52 -21.99
N GLN A 188 -2.06 -5.35 -22.29
CA GLN A 188 -3.50 -5.17 -22.47
C GLN A 188 -4.03 -6.04 -23.61
N ASP A 189 -3.39 -6.00 -24.78
CA ASP A 189 -3.78 -6.80 -25.94
C ASP A 189 -3.72 -8.32 -25.63
N LEU A 190 -2.70 -8.78 -24.90
CA LEU A 190 -2.58 -10.18 -24.48
C LEU A 190 -3.68 -10.57 -23.48
N ALA A 191 -3.92 -9.73 -22.47
CA ALA A 191 -4.95 -9.98 -21.46
C ALA A 191 -6.35 -10.07 -22.11
N GLU A 192 -6.68 -9.12 -22.99
CA GLU A 192 -7.93 -9.13 -23.72
C GLU A 192 -8.06 -10.32 -24.67
N LYS A 193 -6.98 -10.62 -25.44
CA LYS A 193 -6.97 -11.74 -26.40
C LYS A 193 -7.24 -13.08 -25.74
N TYR A 194 -6.72 -13.30 -24.53
CA TYR A 194 -6.80 -14.57 -23.83
C TYR A 194 -7.79 -14.57 -22.66
N ASN A 195 -8.43 -13.43 -22.38
CA ASN A 195 -9.37 -13.22 -21.27
C ASN A 195 -8.77 -13.62 -19.92
N ILE A 196 -7.59 -13.06 -19.60
CA ILE A 196 -6.83 -13.28 -18.36
C ILE A 196 -6.47 -11.93 -17.71
N SER A 197 -6.04 -11.96 -16.45
CA SER A 197 -5.56 -10.76 -15.74
C SER A 197 -4.31 -10.17 -16.43
N TYR A 198 -4.06 -8.87 -16.23
CA TYR A 198 -2.81 -8.24 -16.69
C TYR A 198 -1.59 -8.89 -16.05
N GLY A 199 -1.70 -9.29 -14.77
CA GLY A 199 -0.65 -10.00 -14.05
C GLY A 199 -0.31 -11.33 -14.70
N LYS A 200 -1.30 -12.16 -14.96
CA LYS A 200 -1.13 -13.45 -15.63
C LYS A 200 -0.62 -13.28 -17.06
N ALA A 201 -1.12 -12.27 -17.79
CA ALA A 201 -0.63 -11.99 -19.14
C ALA A 201 0.86 -11.62 -19.16
N TYR A 202 1.30 -10.78 -18.22
CA TYR A 202 2.71 -10.41 -18.05
C TYR A 202 3.55 -11.64 -17.67
N PHE A 203 3.12 -12.42 -16.67
CA PHE A 203 3.81 -13.62 -16.21
C PHE A 203 4.01 -14.62 -17.36
N LEU A 204 2.95 -14.92 -18.10
CA LEU A 204 3.00 -15.87 -19.22
C LEU A 204 3.85 -15.35 -20.36
N ARG A 205 3.82 -14.04 -20.68
CA ARG A 205 4.72 -13.47 -21.70
C ARG A 205 6.18 -13.70 -21.34
N GLU A 206 6.55 -13.44 -20.08
CA GLU A 206 7.92 -13.66 -19.61
C GLU A 206 8.28 -15.16 -19.64
N LEU A 207 7.39 -16.02 -19.17
CA LEU A 207 7.58 -17.49 -19.20
C LEU A 207 7.81 -18.01 -20.63
N ILE A 208 7.00 -17.56 -21.59
CA ILE A 208 7.11 -17.93 -23.00
C ILE A 208 8.45 -17.45 -23.58
N ARG A 209 8.82 -16.21 -23.29
CA ARG A 209 10.06 -15.61 -23.80
C ARG A 209 11.31 -16.27 -23.21
N ASP A 210 11.33 -16.52 -21.92
CA ASP A 210 12.53 -16.98 -21.21
C ASP A 210 12.80 -18.48 -21.47
N ASN A 211 11.81 -19.21 -21.99
CA ASN A 211 11.92 -20.63 -22.33
C ASN A 211 11.80 -20.92 -23.84
N ASP A 212 11.87 -19.90 -24.69
CA ASP A 212 11.76 -20.03 -26.16
C ASP A 212 10.50 -20.80 -26.61
N LEU A 213 9.37 -20.61 -25.89
CA LEU A 213 8.09 -21.25 -26.17
C LEU A 213 7.33 -20.52 -27.28
N THR A 214 6.25 -21.14 -27.75
CA THR A 214 5.49 -20.66 -28.90
C THR A 214 4.18 -19.97 -28.51
N GLU A 215 3.52 -19.32 -29.46
CA GLU A 215 2.17 -18.75 -29.28
C GLU A 215 1.12 -19.83 -28.93
N ASN A 216 1.32 -21.07 -29.39
CA ASN A 216 0.44 -22.18 -29.00
C ASN A 216 0.57 -22.52 -27.52
N ASP A 217 1.79 -22.43 -26.96
CA ASP A 217 2.03 -22.62 -25.54
C ASP A 217 1.39 -21.48 -24.74
N MET A 218 1.48 -20.24 -25.22
CA MET A 218 0.77 -19.09 -24.62
C MET A 218 -0.73 -19.36 -24.52
N LYS A 219 -1.36 -19.84 -25.60
CA LYS A 219 -2.78 -20.19 -25.60
C LYS A 219 -3.10 -21.32 -24.60
N LYS A 220 -2.22 -22.33 -24.52
CA LYS A 220 -2.36 -23.44 -23.56
C LYS A 220 -2.33 -22.91 -22.13
N PHE A 221 -1.29 -22.17 -21.74
CA PHE A 221 -1.11 -21.65 -20.39
C PHE A 221 -2.18 -20.63 -19.98
N ALA A 222 -2.66 -19.83 -20.91
CA ALA A 222 -3.74 -18.87 -20.62
C ALA A 222 -5.02 -19.54 -20.12
N GLY A 223 -5.32 -20.77 -20.58
CA GLY A 223 -6.46 -21.54 -20.13
C GLY A 223 -6.24 -22.38 -18.86
N MET A 224 -5.02 -22.37 -18.29
CA MET A 224 -4.66 -23.13 -17.08
C MET A 224 -4.84 -22.28 -15.82
N THR A 225 -5.07 -22.95 -14.68
CA THR A 225 -4.98 -22.32 -13.35
C THR A 225 -3.52 -22.03 -12.99
N MET A 226 -3.27 -21.24 -11.95
CA MET A 226 -1.89 -21.01 -11.49
C MET A 226 -1.24 -22.29 -10.95
N GLU A 227 -2.00 -23.15 -10.30
CA GLU A 227 -1.56 -24.48 -9.86
C GLU A 227 -1.10 -25.35 -11.04
N GLU A 228 -1.91 -25.47 -12.11
CA GLU A 228 -1.57 -26.22 -13.31
C GLU A 228 -0.31 -25.68 -14.01
N ILE A 229 -0.17 -24.33 -14.04
CA ILE A 229 1.02 -23.67 -14.58
C ILE A 229 2.24 -23.99 -13.73
N ALA A 230 2.14 -23.92 -12.40
CA ALA A 230 3.23 -24.23 -11.49
C ALA A 230 3.70 -25.68 -11.65
N ARG A 231 2.77 -26.61 -11.79
CA ARG A 231 3.05 -28.03 -12.05
C ARG A 231 3.78 -28.21 -13.39
N GLU A 232 3.32 -27.58 -14.45
CA GLU A 232 3.98 -27.65 -15.77
C GLU A 232 5.38 -27.00 -15.74
N ILE A 233 5.57 -25.91 -14.97
CA ILE A 233 6.88 -25.30 -14.75
C ILE A 233 7.82 -26.28 -14.06
N ALA A 234 7.37 -26.95 -13.00
CA ALA A 234 8.17 -27.95 -12.27
C ALA A 234 8.50 -29.17 -13.12
N ASP A 235 7.51 -29.75 -13.80
CA ASP A 235 7.66 -30.96 -14.62
C ASP A 235 8.61 -30.76 -15.80
N ARG A 236 8.61 -29.55 -16.38
CA ARG A 236 9.46 -29.24 -17.54
C ARG A 236 10.71 -28.47 -17.18
N ALA A 237 10.92 -28.17 -15.91
CA ALA A 237 12.02 -27.35 -15.41
C ALA A 237 12.14 -25.99 -16.14
N TYR A 238 10.99 -25.33 -16.39
CA TYR A 238 10.99 -24.01 -17.01
C TYR A 238 11.61 -22.98 -16.09
N THR A 239 12.35 -22.06 -16.69
CA THR A 239 12.95 -20.92 -15.99
C THR A 239 11.89 -19.87 -15.73
N VAL A 240 11.78 -19.43 -14.48
CA VAL A 240 10.93 -18.31 -14.07
C VAL A 240 11.83 -17.24 -13.46
N GLY A 241 11.70 -16.01 -13.93
CA GLY A 241 12.36 -14.88 -13.30
C GLY A 241 13.81 -14.64 -13.67
N TYR A 242 14.34 -15.23 -14.72
CA TYR A 242 15.67 -14.91 -15.24
C TYR A 242 15.59 -14.03 -16.49
N SER A 243 15.65 -12.70 -16.30
CA SER A 243 16.07 -11.83 -17.39
C SER A 243 17.60 -11.96 -17.55
N LYS A 244 18.06 -12.40 -18.70
CA LYS A 244 19.48 -12.51 -19.08
C LYS A 244 20.17 -11.16 -19.30
N THR A 245 19.71 -10.07 -18.71
CA THR A 245 20.23 -8.73 -18.95
C THR A 245 20.76 -8.12 -17.65
N ASP A 246 22.09 -8.08 -17.60
CA ASP A 246 22.96 -7.21 -16.81
C ASP A 246 22.69 -7.06 -15.30
N SER A 247 23.67 -7.47 -14.52
CA SER A 247 23.72 -7.62 -13.04
C SER A 247 23.60 -6.31 -12.24
N THR A 248 22.93 -5.27 -12.70
CA THR A 248 22.81 -3.97 -12.03
C THR A 248 21.39 -3.40 -11.94
N ILE A 249 20.38 -4.08 -12.47
CA ILE A 249 18.98 -3.63 -12.38
C ILE A 249 18.21 -4.72 -11.64
N GLU A 250 17.59 -4.35 -10.50
CA GLU A 250 16.56 -5.19 -9.88
C GLU A 250 15.50 -5.51 -10.93
N THR A 251 15.50 -6.73 -11.40
CA THR A 251 14.65 -7.22 -12.49
C THR A 251 13.19 -7.20 -12.05
N ASP A 252 12.29 -6.74 -12.91
CA ASP A 252 10.84 -6.88 -12.77
C ASP A 252 10.36 -8.35 -12.89
N ALA A 253 11.31 -9.29 -13.01
CA ALA A 253 11.06 -10.70 -13.15
C ALA A 253 10.35 -11.30 -11.92
N ALA A 254 9.48 -12.28 -12.16
CA ALA A 254 8.79 -13.01 -11.10
C ALA A 254 9.80 -13.76 -10.21
N LEU A 255 9.64 -13.59 -8.91
CA LEU A 255 10.34 -14.40 -7.91
C LEU A 255 9.46 -15.56 -7.49
N VAL A 256 10.08 -16.68 -7.13
CA VAL A 256 9.38 -17.89 -6.69
C VAL A 256 9.68 -18.09 -5.21
N ARG A 257 8.65 -18.26 -4.41
CA ARG A 257 8.75 -18.59 -2.98
C ARG A 257 7.89 -19.78 -2.67
N GLU A 258 8.44 -20.72 -1.94
CA GLU A 258 7.71 -21.88 -1.45
C GLU A 258 7.33 -21.64 0.02
N VAL A 259 6.03 -21.61 0.28
CA VAL A 259 5.48 -21.51 1.64
C VAL A 259 5.26 -22.92 2.16
N THR A 260 6.14 -23.36 3.06
CA THR A 260 6.02 -24.64 3.75
C THR A 260 5.63 -24.40 5.20
N LEU A 261 4.79 -25.30 5.71
CA LEU A 261 4.41 -25.24 7.13
C LEU A 261 5.62 -25.56 8.02
N PRO A 262 5.78 -24.88 9.18
CA PRO A 262 6.82 -25.25 10.13
C PRO A 262 6.60 -26.69 10.58
N GLN A 263 7.62 -27.53 10.39
CA GLN A 263 7.60 -28.92 10.91
C GLN A 263 7.49 -28.82 12.42
N THR A 264 6.43 -29.38 13.00
CA THR A 264 6.29 -29.54 14.44
C THR A 264 7.40 -30.47 14.90
N GLU A 265 8.24 -30.02 15.86
CA GLU A 265 9.34 -30.80 16.47
C GLU A 265 8.80 -31.96 17.34
N GLU A 266 7.89 -32.76 16.87
CA GLU A 266 7.35 -33.93 17.61
C GLU A 266 7.98 -35.28 17.22
N GLU A 267 8.89 -35.33 16.25
CA GLU A 267 9.52 -36.62 15.84
C GLU A 267 10.92 -36.90 16.40
N THR A 268 11.44 -36.11 17.34
CA THR A 268 12.80 -36.31 17.89
C THR A 268 12.85 -36.92 19.29
N LEU A 269 11.76 -37.45 19.82
CA LEU A 269 11.75 -38.08 21.16
C LEU A 269 11.50 -39.61 21.15
N ALA A 270 11.44 -40.27 19.99
CA ALA A 270 11.14 -41.72 19.92
C ALA A 270 12.38 -42.61 19.63
N GLU A 271 13.59 -42.10 19.46
CA GLU A 271 14.75 -42.93 19.06
C GLU A 271 15.94 -42.91 20.03
N THR A 272 15.76 -42.58 21.29
CA THR A 272 16.87 -42.63 22.26
C THR A 272 16.47 -43.37 23.54
N THR A 273 15.94 -44.59 23.47
CA THR A 273 15.88 -45.50 24.64
C THR A 273 15.90 -46.98 24.22
N VAL A 274 16.88 -47.43 23.50
CA VAL A 274 17.27 -48.85 23.45
C VAL A 274 18.76 -48.94 23.21
N GLU A 275 19.60 -48.72 24.19
CA GLU A 275 20.91 -49.37 24.30
C GLU A 275 21.54 -49.10 25.66
N SER A 276 21.59 -50.09 26.46
CA SER A 276 22.50 -50.43 27.57
C SER A 276 21.70 -51.09 28.71
N THR A 277 21.70 -52.39 28.84
CA THR A 277 22.75 -53.09 29.57
C THR A 277 22.42 -54.60 29.53
N GLY A 278 23.27 -55.35 28.86
CA GLY A 278 23.39 -56.77 29.17
C GLY A 278 24.41 -56.94 30.27
N GLN A 279 24.19 -57.82 31.13
CA GLN A 279 24.94 -59.01 31.47
C GLN A 279 24.60 -59.56 32.85
N PRO A 280 24.83 -60.87 33.06
CA PRO A 280 24.06 -61.67 34.01
C PRO A 280 24.90 -62.03 35.25
N GLU A 281 24.26 -62.41 36.30
CA GLU A 281 24.92 -63.36 37.24
C GLU A 281 23.96 -63.96 38.26
N ASN A 282 23.93 -65.30 38.21
CA ASN A 282 23.85 -66.22 39.32
C ASN A 282 22.51 -66.62 39.93
N GLU A 283 22.10 -67.80 39.43
CA GLU A 283 21.45 -68.82 40.26
C GLU A 283 22.16 -69.09 41.60
N PRO A 284 21.53 -69.56 42.69
CA PRO A 284 21.21 -70.98 42.78
C PRO A 284 19.87 -71.31 43.42
N THR A 285 19.34 -72.43 42.95
CA THR A 285 18.40 -73.39 43.51
C THR A 285 18.97 -73.99 44.80
N PRO A 286 18.24 -74.89 45.59
CA PRO A 286 16.83 -75.04 46.02
C PRO A 286 16.67 -75.33 47.54
N ALA A 287 15.47 -75.48 47.97
CA ALA A 287 15.09 -76.46 49.01
C ALA A 287 13.64 -76.22 49.48
N GLU A 288 12.77 -77.13 49.15
CA GLU A 288 12.19 -78.19 49.98
C GLU A 288 11.22 -77.71 51.02
N GLN A 289 10.11 -78.22 50.80
CA GLN A 289 8.89 -78.55 51.51
C GLN A 289 9.03 -78.78 53.03
N PRO A 290 7.92 -78.87 53.83
CA PRO A 290 6.69 -79.60 53.46
C PRO A 290 5.43 -78.76 53.36
#